data_4ce1b147f4ea4bebe43b746ff3141365
#
_entry.id   4ce1b147f4ea4bebe43b746ff3141365
#
_cell.length_a   1.000
_cell.length_b   1.000
_cell.length_c   1.000
_cell.angle_alpha   90.00
_cell.angle_beta   90.00
_cell.angle_gamma   90.00
#
_symmetry.space_group_name_H-M   'P 1'
#
loop_
_entity.id
_entity.type
_entity.pdbx_description
1 polymer ?
#
loop_
_entity_poly.entity_id
_entity_poly.type
_entity_poly.pdbx_seq_one_letter_code
_entity_poly.pdbx_strand_id
1 'polypeptide(L)'
;MRAGNGMLDGMMEIIPDAKVGHIGLYRDEKTLKAHHYYIKLPEKISEGMVVAIDPMLATGNSADKAITILKEAGAKNIIFACLLAVPEGVDLIHQKHPEVPIYTCCLDEGLNELGYIVPGLGDAGDRLYGTI
;
A
#
# COMPACT_ATOMS: atom_id res chain seq x y z
N MET A 1 0.06 3.37 -7.01
CA MET A 1 -0.07 4.84 -6.98
C MET A 1 -1.50 5.30 -7.25
N ARG A 2 -2.12 4.93 -8.38
CA ARG A 2 -3.48 5.37 -8.76
C ARG A 2 -4.53 5.11 -7.67
N ALA A 3 -4.65 3.88 -7.18
CA ALA A 3 -5.59 3.52 -6.12
C ALA A 3 -5.30 4.23 -4.79
N GLY A 4 -4.03 4.36 -4.39
CA GLY A 4 -3.63 5.07 -3.18
C GLY A 4 -4.00 6.55 -3.17
N ASN A 5 -4.05 7.22 -4.33
CA ASN A 5 -4.49 8.60 -4.40
C ASN A 5 -5.95 8.79 -3.94
N GLY A 6 -6.78 7.76 -4.04
CA GLY A 6 -8.15 7.81 -3.53
C GLY A 6 -8.25 7.94 -1.99
N MET A 7 -7.20 7.56 -1.25
CA MET A 7 -7.12 7.74 0.20
C MET A 7 -6.43 9.06 0.59
N LEU A 8 -5.68 9.67 -0.34
CA LEU A 8 -4.82 10.81 -0.03
C LEU A 8 -5.60 12.02 0.49
N ASP A 9 -6.70 12.37 -0.17
CA ASP A 9 -7.49 13.54 0.20
C ASP A 9 -8.01 13.42 1.64
N GLY A 10 -8.55 12.25 2.00
CA GLY A 10 -9.00 11.98 3.38
C GLY A 10 -7.86 12.03 4.40
N MET A 11 -6.67 11.55 4.04
CA MET A 11 -5.50 11.66 4.91
C MET A 11 -5.06 13.11 5.10
N MET A 12 -5.09 13.93 4.05
CA MET A 12 -4.72 15.34 4.13
C MET A 12 -5.74 16.19 4.91
N GLU A 13 -7.00 15.79 4.94
CA GLU A 13 -8.01 16.42 5.83
C GLU A 13 -7.69 16.19 7.32
N ILE A 14 -7.17 15.01 7.65
CA ILE A 14 -6.83 14.64 9.04
C ILE A 14 -5.46 15.20 9.44
N ILE A 15 -4.49 15.18 8.52
CA ILE A 15 -3.10 15.59 8.77
C ILE A 15 -2.68 16.60 7.70
N PRO A 16 -3.17 17.86 7.74
CA PRO A 16 -2.99 18.83 6.65
C PRO A 16 -1.53 19.25 6.42
N ASP A 17 -0.68 19.15 7.43
CA ASP A 17 0.74 19.49 7.34
C ASP A 17 1.63 18.32 6.90
N ALA A 18 1.05 17.15 6.60
CA ALA A 18 1.81 16.00 6.15
C ALA A 18 2.48 16.25 4.80
N LYS A 19 3.74 15.83 4.69
CA LYS A 19 4.43 15.82 3.40
C LYS A 19 4.06 14.56 2.65
N VAL A 20 3.77 14.69 1.36
CA VAL A 20 3.30 13.60 0.51
C VAL A 20 4.44 13.09 -0.37
N GLY A 21 4.66 11.79 -0.35
CA GLY A 21 5.51 11.08 -1.29
C GLY A 21 4.70 10.11 -2.14
N HIS A 22 5.22 9.76 -3.30
CA HIS A 22 4.59 8.81 -4.21
C HIS A 22 5.56 7.70 -4.61
N ILE A 23 5.08 6.45 -4.55
CA ILE A 23 5.75 5.27 -5.07
C ILE A 23 4.83 4.65 -6.11
N GLY A 24 5.24 4.71 -7.38
CA GLY A 24 4.54 4.09 -8.49
C GLY A 24 5.04 2.67 -8.70
N LEU A 25 4.16 1.69 -8.51
CA LEU A 25 4.44 0.27 -8.72
C LEU A 25 3.53 -0.27 -9.82
N TYR A 26 4.05 -1.21 -10.60
CA TYR A 26 3.27 -2.07 -11.47
C TYR A 26 3.65 -3.53 -11.25
N ARG A 27 2.75 -4.43 -11.55
CA ARG A 27 2.99 -5.86 -11.50
C ARG A 27 3.38 -6.33 -12.89
N ASP A 28 4.52 -6.96 -13.01
CA ASP A 28 4.93 -7.63 -14.26
C ASP A 28 4.01 -8.84 -14.49
N GLU A 29 3.37 -8.89 -15.65
CA GLU A 29 2.38 -9.93 -15.97
C GLU A 29 2.98 -11.34 -16.07
N LYS A 30 4.27 -11.44 -16.42
CA LYS A 30 4.96 -12.72 -16.61
C LYS A 30 5.59 -13.24 -15.32
N THR A 31 6.24 -12.35 -14.57
CA THR A 31 6.98 -12.73 -13.36
C THR A 31 6.18 -12.53 -12.09
N LEU A 32 5.04 -11.84 -12.16
CA LEU A 32 4.17 -11.42 -11.05
C LEU A 32 4.89 -10.58 -9.98
N LYS A 33 6.10 -10.09 -10.28
CA LYS A 33 6.88 -9.25 -9.37
C LYS A 33 6.45 -7.80 -9.46
N ALA A 34 6.49 -7.11 -8.31
CA ALA A 34 6.27 -5.68 -8.26
C ALA A 34 7.54 -4.93 -8.69
N HIS A 35 7.41 -4.09 -9.69
CA HIS A 35 8.46 -3.18 -10.16
C HIS A 35 8.03 -1.74 -9.93
N HIS A 36 9.01 -0.87 -9.59
CA HIS A 36 8.75 0.55 -9.49
C HIS A 36 9.03 1.26 -10.81
N TYR A 37 8.22 2.24 -11.14
CA TYR A 37 8.41 3.13 -12.29
C TYR A 37 8.53 4.61 -11.89
N TYR A 38 8.18 4.92 -10.64
CA TYR A 38 8.25 6.29 -10.11
C TYR A 38 8.46 6.27 -8.61
N ILE A 39 9.41 7.06 -8.13
CA ILE A 39 9.64 7.28 -6.70
C ILE A 39 9.93 8.77 -6.49
N LYS A 40 9.12 9.41 -5.65
CA LYS A 40 9.37 10.77 -5.16
C LYS A 40 8.99 10.81 -3.70
N LEU A 41 9.98 10.99 -2.84
CA LEU A 41 9.83 10.97 -1.39
C LEU A 41 10.30 12.29 -0.77
N PRO A 42 9.77 12.69 0.40
CA PRO A 42 10.26 13.83 1.14
C PRO A 42 11.73 13.65 1.55
N GLU A 43 12.54 14.73 1.49
CA GLU A 43 13.99 14.70 1.78
C GLU A 43 14.30 14.21 3.20
N LYS A 44 13.45 14.52 4.18
CA LYS A 44 13.66 14.21 5.61
C LYS A 44 12.80 13.06 6.10
N ILE A 45 12.63 12.04 5.27
CA ILE A 45 11.77 10.88 5.58
C ILE A 45 12.20 10.11 6.84
N SER A 46 13.47 10.24 7.25
CA SER A 46 14.03 9.59 8.44
C SER A 46 13.68 10.27 9.77
N GLU A 47 13.15 11.49 9.74
CA GLU A 47 12.92 12.30 10.94
C GLU A 47 11.52 12.13 11.54
N GLY A 48 10.58 11.54 10.81
CA GLY A 48 9.20 11.43 11.22
C GLY A 48 8.60 10.04 11.09
N MET A 49 7.29 9.98 11.33
CA MET A 49 6.49 8.80 11.05
C MET A 49 6.02 8.82 9.59
N VAL A 50 6.11 7.69 8.92
CA VAL A 50 5.65 7.49 7.55
C VAL A 50 4.38 6.64 7.57
N VAL A 51 3.30 7.16 7.02
CA VAL A 51 2.08 6.40 6.78
C VAL A 51 2.05 5.99 5.31
N ALA A 52 2.31 4.71 5.04
CA ALA A 52 2.14 4.15 3.72
C ALA A 52 0.66 3.78 3.51
N ILE A 53 0.04 4.33 2.48
CA ILE A 53 -1.39 4.12 2.19
C ILE A 53 -1.59 3.37 0.87
N ASP A 54 -2.43 2.35 0.91
CA ASP A 54 -2.94 1.65 -0.27
C ASP A 54 -4.33 1.09 0.08
N PRO A 55 -5.38 1.27 -0.74
CA PRO A 55 -6.71 0.76 -0.41
C PRO A 55 -6.77 -0.75 -0.15
N MET A 56 -5.93 -1.53 -0.80
CA MET A 56 -6.05 -2.99 -0.85
C MET A 56 -4.76 -3.69 -0.44
N LEU A 57 -4.78 -4.45 0.65
CA LEU A 57 -3.70 -5.37 1.04
C LEU A 57 -4.12 -6.80 0.65
N ALA A 58 -3.93 -7.14 -0.62
CA ALA A 58 -4.26 -8.44 -1.19
C ALA A 58 -3.10 -9.45 -0.99
N THR A 59 -2.27 -9.67 -1.99
CA THR A 59 -1.10 -10.57 -1.87
C THR A 59 0.03 -10.03 -1.01
N GLY A 60 0.03 -8.73 -0.70
CA GLY A 60 1.09 -8.06 0.05
C GLY A 60 2.32 -7.66 -0.77
N ASN A 61 2.49 -8.14 -2.00
CA ASN A 61 3.71 -7.90 -2.79
C ASN A 61 3.99 -6.42 -3.08
N SER A 62 2.96 -5.62 -3.36
CA SER A 62 3.10 -4.17 -3.57
C SER A 62 3.44 -3.45 -2.27
N ALA A 63 2.79 -3.81 -1.17
CA ALA A 63 3.06 -3.27 0.16
C ALA A 63 4.48 -3.60 0.62
N ASP A 64 4.94 -4.87 0.49
CA ASP A 64 6.31 -5.31 0.76
C ASP A 64 7.34 -4.46 -0.02
N LYS A 65 7.13 -4.30 -1.32
CA LYS A 65 8.04 -3.50 -2.15
C LYS A 65 8.03 -2.03 -1.76
N ALA A 66 6.87 -1.45 -1.46
CA ALA A 66 6.77 -0.06 -1.02
C ALA A 66 7.47 0.15 0.34
N ILE A 67 7.24 -0.71 1.32
CA ILE A 67 7.88 -0.65 2.64
C ILE A 67 9.40 -0.81 2.51
N THR A 68 9.87 -1.73 1.66
CA THR A 68 11.30 -1.90 1.39
C THR A 68 11.91 -0.61 0.84
N ILE A 69 11.29 0.02 -0.16
CA ILE A 69 11.75 1.31 -0.72
C ILE A 69 11.78 2.41 0.35
N LEU A 70 10.77 2.48 1.21
CA LEU A 70 10.74 3.46 2.31
C LEU A 70 11.90 3.25 3.30
N LYS A 71 12.19 2.00 3.67
CA LYS A 71 13.34 1.65 4.53
C LYS A 71 14.68 2.00 3.88
N GLU A 72 14.85 1.67 2.60
CA GLU A 72 16.05 2.02 1.82
C GLU A 72 16.24 3.54 1.72
N ALA A 73 15.15 4.32 1.70
CA ALA A 73 15.18 5.78 1.76
C ALA A 73 15.44 6.34 3.17
N GLY A 74 15.57 5.48 4.19
CA GLY A 74 15.90 5.87 5.57
C GLY A 74 14.70 6.05 6.50
N ALA A 75 13.47 5.70 6.09
CA ALA A 75 12.32 5.73 6.99
C ALA A 75 12.50 4.72 8.13
N LYS A 76 12.29 5.16 9.37
CA LYS A 76 12.50 4.36 10.59
C LYS A 76 11.18 3.94 11.23
N ASN A 77 10.19 4.81 11.20
CA ASN A 77 8.86 4.59 11.78
C ASN A 77 7.84 4.54 10.65
N ILE A 78 7.46 3.35 10.25
CA ILE A 78 6.51 3.12 9.14
C ILE A 78 5.27 2.44 9.71
N ILE A 79 4.11 2.94 9.34
CA ILE A 79 2.83 2.25 9.47
C ILE A 79 2.23 2.03 8.07
N PHE A 80 1.51 0.93 7.91
CA PHE A 80 0.76 0.65 6.68
C PHE A 80 -0.74 0.77 6.96
N ALA A 81 -1.44 1.56 6.16
CA ALA A 81 -2.89 1.77 6.29
C ALA A 81 -3.62 1.40 5.00
N CYS A 82 -4.66 0.57 5.12
CA CYS A 82 -5.48 0.15 4.00
C CYS A 82 -6.96 0.12 4.37
N LEU A 83 -7.82 -0.01 3.37
CA LEU A 83 -9.26 -0.16 3.58
C LEU A 83 -9.62 -1.64 3.77
N LEU A 84 -9.15 -2.49 2.86
CA LEU A 84 -9.35 -3.93 2.90
C LEU A 84 -8.02 -4.67 2.97
N ALA A 85 -7.97 -5.69 3.82
CA ALA A 85 -6.87 -6.62 3.91
C ALA A 85 -7.38 -8.06 3.86
N VAL A 86 -6.49 -9.01 3.57
CA VAL A 86 -6.73 -10.44 3.73
C VAL A 86 -5.59 -11.08 4.52
N PRO A 87 -5.81 -12.24 5.16
CA PRO A 87 -4.78 -12.91 5.95
C PRO A 87 -3.46 -13.10 5.21
N GLU A 88 -3.50 -13.49 3.93
CA GLU A 88 -2.31 -13.73 3.11
C GLU A 88 -1.41 -12.49 2.99
N GLY A 89 -2.01 -11.32 2.78
CA GLY A 89 -1.27 -10.06 2.70
C GLY A 89 -0.72 -9.62 4.05
N VAL A 90 -1.51 -9.78 5.10
CA VAL A 90 -1.09 -9.47 6.49
C VAL A 90 0.08 -10.35 6.89
N ASP A 91 0.00 -11.66 6.65
CA ASP A 91 1.04 -12.62 6.99
C ASP A 91 2.35 -12.33 6.25
N LEU A 92 2.28 -11.98 4.96
CA LEU A 92 3.46 -11.60 4.20
C LEU A 92 4.16 -10.37 4.81
N ILE A 93 3.40 -9.34 5.17
CA ILE A 93 3.98 -8.13 5.76
C ILE A 93 4.54 -8.44 7.15
N HIS A 94 3.84 -9.20 7.99
CA HIS A 94 4.35 -9.58 9.31
C HIS A 94 5.62 -10.43 9.24
N GLN A 95 5.77 -11.29 8.22
CA GLN A 95 6.99 -12.07 8.03
C GLN A 95 8.18 -11.22 7.61
N LYS A 96 7.98 -10.27 6.70
CA LYS A 96 9.05 -9.48 6.12
C LYS A 96 9.35 -8.18 6.85
N HIS A 97 8.33 -7.62 7.49
CA HIS A 97 8.37 -6.32 8.16
C HIS A 97 7.63 -6.38 9.50
N PRO A 98 8.05 -7.23 10.44
CA PRO A 98 7.33 -7.48 11.69
C PRO A 98 7.18 -6.21 12.57
N GLU A 99 8.02 -5.21 12.35
CA GLU A 99 7.97 -3.93 13.06
C GLU A 99 6.99 -2.92 12.46
N VAL A 100 6.38 -3.22 11.30
CA VAL A 100 5.44 -2.32 10.61
C VAL A 100 4.01 -2.68 10.99
N PRO A 101 3.33 -1.88 11.82
CA PRO A 101 1.93 -2.13 12.14
C PRO A 101 1.05 -1.88 10.93
N ILE A 102 0.02 -2.73 10.79
CA ILE A 102 -1.00 -2.64 9.75
C ILE A 102 -2.30 -2.14 10.38
N TYR A 103 -2.89 -1.11 9.78
CA TYR A 103 -4.22 -0.62 10.11
C TYR A 103 -5.15 -0.85 8.93
N THR A 104 -6.23 -1.57 9.15
CA THR A 104 -7.23 -1.86 8.12
C THR A 104 -8.64 -1.60 8.65
N CYS A 105 -9.54 -1.17 7.77
CA CYS A 105 -10.95 -1.02 8.12
C CYS A 105 -11.67 -2.37 8.14
N CYS A 106 -11.26 -3.31 7.27
CA CYS A 106 -11.86 -4.63 7.19
C CYS A 106 -10.78 -5.68 6.87
N LEU A 107 -10.93 -6.85 7.48
CA LEU A 107 -10.18 -8.07 7.14
C LEU A 107 -11.17 -9.02 6.46
N ASP A 108 -11.01 -9.23 5.17
CA ASP A 108 -11.83 -10.11 4.34
C ASP A 108 -11.31 -11.56 4.38
N GLU A 109 -12.07 -12.48 3.75
CA GLU A 109 -11.87 -13.92 3.89
C GLU A 109 -10.58 -14.43 3.23
N GLY A 110 -10.20 -13.87 2.06
CA GLY A 110 -9.02 -14.30 1.33
C GLY A 110 -9.00 -13.81 -0.12
N LEU A 111 -8.22 -14.51 -0.96
CA LEU A 111 -8.04 -14.18 -2.37
C LEU A 111 -8.72 -15.21 -3.27
N ASN A 112 -9.28 -14.76 -4.40
CA ASN A 112 -9.67 -15.66 -5.48
C ASN A 112 -8.45 -16.07 -6.34
N GLU A 113 -8.69 -16.93 -7.35
CA GLU A 113 -7.66 -17.46 -8.25
C GLU A 113 -6.91 -16.37 -9.04
N LEU A 114 -7.52 -15.19 -9.22
CA LEU A 114 -6.94 -14.04 -9.90
C LEU A 114 -6.19 -13.09 -8.95
N GLY A 115 -6.20 -13.38 -7.63
CA GLY A 115 -5.55 -12.58 -6.61
C GLY A 115 -6.35 -11.34 -6.18
N TYR A 116 -7.66 -11.32 -6.43
CA TYR A 116 -8.57 -10.30 -5.89
C TYR A 116 -9.11 -10.72 -4.53
N ILE A 117 -9.32 -9.73 -3.67
CA ILE A 117 -9.93 -9.92 -2.35
C ILE A 117 -11.39 -10.37 -2.50
N VAL A 118 -11.79 -11.36 -1.71
CA VAL A 118 -13.16 -11.90 -1.66
C VAL A 118 -13.66 -11.83 -0.22
N PRO A 119 -14.85 -11.28 0.01
CA PRO A 119 -15.82 -10.70 -0.93
C PRO A 119 -15.34 -9.44 -1.64
N GLY A 120 -14.51 -8.60 -0.99
CA GLY A 120 -13.82 -7.46 -1.58
C GLY A 120 -14.70 -6.46 -2.35
N LEU A 121 -14.04 -5.71 -3.23
CA LEU A 121 -14.69 -4.72 -4.09
C LEU A 121 -14.15 -4.68 -5.53
N GLY A 122 -13.35 -5.67 -5.93
CA GLY A 122 -12.68 -5.69 -7.24
C GLY A 122 -11.44 -4.79 -7.28
N ASP A 123 -11.15 -4.16 -8.43
CA ASP A 123 -10.05 -3.20 -8.56
C ASP A 123 -10.46 -1.81 -8.06
N ALA A 124 -9.83 -1.37 -6.97
CA ALA A 124 -10.13 -0.07 -6.36
C ALA A 124 -9.82 1.11 -7.29
N GLY A 125 -8.74 1.01 -8.07
CA GLY A 125 -8.36 2.06 -9.01
C GLY A 125 -9.35 2.20 -10.15
N ASP A 126 -9.79 1.10 -10.73
CA ASP A 126 -10.78 1.10 -11.82
C ASP A 126 -12.12 1.64 -11.34
N ARG A 127 -12.54 1.24 -10.15
CA ARG A 127 -13.79 1.76 -9.56
C ARG A 127 -13.75 3.23 -9.21
N LEU A 128 -12.61 3.74 -8.72
CA LEU A 128 -12.44 5.17 -8.39
C LEU A 128 -12.45 6.05 -9.64
N TYR A 129 -11.83 5.57 -10.72
CA TYR A 129 -11.57 6.39 -11.90
C TYR A 129 -12.39 6.00 -13.13
N GLY A 130 -13.30 5.04 -13.00
CA GLY A 130 -14.19 4.60 -14.09
C GLY A 130 -13.43 3.99 -15.28
N THR A 131 -12.34 3.30 -15.00
CA THR A 131 -11.57 2.55 -15.99
C THR A 131 -11.88 1.05 -15.91
N ILE A 132 -11.75 0.34 -17.03
CA ILE A 132 -11.98 -1.11 -17.12
C ILE A 132 -10.76 -1.74 -17.79
#